data_04e78629551990d71ed58ff3e65e8471
#
_entry.id   04e78629551990d71ed58ff3e65e8471
#
_cell.length_a   1.000
_cell.length_b   1.000
_cell.length_c   1.000
_cell.angle_alpha   90.00
_cell.angle_beta   90.00
_cell.angle_gamma   90.00
#
_symmetry.space_group_name_H-M   'P 1'
#
loop_
_entity.id
_entity.type
_entity.pdbx_description
1 polymer ?
#
loop_
_entity_poly.entity_id
_entity_poly.type
_entity_poly.pdbx_seq_one_letter_code
_entity_poly.pdbx_strand_id
1 'polypeptide(L)'
;MLKTEVFEQLKTAMREKDTLAKGVLSLLKSALDSAEKEKGAALIAEEEIAIIHREVKQTNQALEGAQTAGRVDLIEKEEAKLTLLKSFLPKQLSEEAIAEKLVAAGVGKGMNMGEAMKIAKPLLTGQAEGAVISKVVKNIIA
;
A
#
# COMPACT_ATOMS: atom_id res chain seq x y z
N MET A 1 4.68 12.55 -9.67
CA MET A 1 5.11 12.14 -8.32
C MET A 1 3.91 12.09 -7.39
N LEU A 2 3.82 11.09 -6.55
CA LEU A 2 2.68 10.91 -5.64
C LEU A 2 2.46 12.09 -4.71
N LYS A 3 3.52 12.68 -4.19
CA LYS A 3 3.41 13.86 -3.32
C LYS A 3 2.65 15.01 -3.99
N THR A 4 2.93 15.26 -5.26
CA THR A 4 2.26 16.30 -6.02
C THR A 4 0.78 15.97 -6.23
N GLU A 5 0.47 14.73 -6.58
CA GLU A 5 -0.91 14.25 -6.73
C GLU A 5 -1.70 14.37 -5.43
N VAL A 6 -1.11 13.94 -4.32
CA VAL A 6 -1.73 14.04 -3.00
C VAL A 6 -2.05 15.50 -2.67
N PHE A 7 -1.10 16.38 -2.92
CA PHE A 7 -1.28 17.82 -2.66
C PHE A 7 -2.40 18.43 -3.51
N GLU A 8 -2.45 18.08 -4.80
CA GLU A 8 -3.50 18.58 -5.70
C GLU A 8 -4.88 18.05 -5.30
N GLN A 9 -4.98 16.78 -4.94
CA GLN A 9 -6.25 16.22 -4.48
C GLN A 9 -6.66 16.79 -3.12
N LEU A 10 -5.71 17.12 -2.27
CA LEU A 10 -6.01 17.79 -0.99
C LEU A 10 -6.63 19.17 -1.23
N LYS A 11 -6.08 19.94 -2.16
CA LYS A 11 -6.66 21.24 -2.53
C LYS A 11 -8.10 21.09 -3.03
N THR A 12 -8.34 20.10 -3.88
CA THR A 12 -9.67 19.81 -4.41
C THR A 12 -10.64 19.43 -3.29
N ALA A 13 -10.20 18.56 -2.36
CA ALA A 13 -11.02 18.16 -1.21
C ALA A 13 -11.37 19.35 -0.31
N MET A 14 -10.44 20.26 -0.13
CA MET A 14 -10.69 21.49 0.64
C MET A 14 -11.71 22.38 -0.03
N ARG A 15 -11.63 22.54 -1.36
CA ARG A 15 -12.60 23.34 -2.13
C ARG A 15 -13.99 22.72 -2.12
N GLU A 16 -14.07 21.41 -2.23
CA GLU A 16 -15.33 20.66 -2.24
C GLU A 16 -15.87 20.37 -0.84
N LYS A 17 -15.14 20.75 0.19
CA LYS A 17 -15.50 20.51 1.60
C LYS A 17 -15.68 19.01 1.89
N ASP A 18 -14.90 18.18 1.24
CA ASP A 18 -14.88 16.74 1.47
C ASP A 18 -14.02 16.44 2.72
N THR A 19 -14.67 16.37 3.86
CA THR A 19 -14.01 16.23 5.17
C THR A 19 -13.21 14.92 5.26
N LEU A 20 -13.75 13.82 4.75
CA LEU A 20 -13.09 12.52 4.80
C LEU A 20 -11.82 12.54 3.95
N ALA A 21 -11.93 12.96 2.70
CA ALA A 21 -10.79 13.04 1.78
C ALA A 21 -9.73 14.01 2.32
N LYS A 22 -10.15 15.17 2.83
CA LYS A 22 -9.24 16.14 3.44
C LYS A 22 -8.45 15.51 4.60
N GLY A 23 -9.11 14.77 5.47
CA GLY A 23 -8.45 14.10 6.61
C GLY A 23 -7.41 13.09 6.17
N VAL A 24 -7.77 12.18 5.26
CA VAL A 24 -6.87 11.16 4.72
C VAL A 24 -5.69 11.78 4.00
N LEU A 25 -5.95 12.73 3.12
CA LEU A 25 -4.91 13.36 2.30
C LEU A 25 -3.96 14.23 3.13
N SER A 26 -4.46 14.88 4.18
CA SER A 26 -3.62 15.65 5.11
C SER A 26 -2.66 14.74 5.87
N LEU A 27 -3.14 13.60 6.36
CA LEU A 27 -2.30 12.62 7.05
C LEU A 27 -1.26 12.04 6.10
N LEU A 28 -1.66 11.70 4.88
CA LEU A 28 -0.75 11.15 3.88
C LEU A 28 0.33 12.17 3.50
N LYS A 29 -0.06 13.41 3.29
CA LYS A 29 0.89 14.49 3.00
C LYS A 29 1.88 14.67 4.15
N SER A 30 1.42 14.68 5.40
CA SER A 30 2.27 14.78 6.58
C SER A 30 3.24 13.61 6.67
N ALA A 31 2.80 12.40 6.38
CA ALA A 31 3.65 11.22 6.39
C ALA A 31 4.76 11.31 5.33
N LEU A 32 4.41 11.76 4.12
CA LEU A 32 5.37 11.95 3.05
C LEU A 32 6.38 13.06 3.39
N ASP A 33 5.91 14.18 3.91
CA ASP A 33 6.76 15.30 4.30
C ASP A 33 7.73 14.90 5.42
N SER A 34 7.24 14.16 6.42
CA SER A 34 8.06 13.67 7.52
C SER A 34 9.16 12.73 7.04
N ALA A 35 8.82 11.83 6.12
CA ALA A 35 9.78 10.89 5.56
C ALA A 35 10.85 11.60 4.74
N GLU A 36 10.49 12.63 3.97
CA GLU A 36 11.48 13.46 3.25
C GLU A 36 12.41 14.19 4.20
N LYS A 37 11.86 14.74 5.26
CA LYS A 37 12.64 15.45 6.28
C LYS A 37 13.63 14.51 6.95
N GLU A 38 13.19 13.33 7.32
CA GLU A 38 14.04 12.32 7.94
C GLU A 38 15.15 11.84 6.98
N LYS A 39 14.82 11.63 5.72
CA LYS A 39 15.77 11.23 4.69
C LYS A 39 16.75 12.37 4.33
N GLY A 40 16.31 13.61 4.43
CA GLY A 40 17.07 14.78 4.01
C GLY A 40 17.09 14.98 2.49
N ALA A 41 16.19 14.34 1.76
CA ALA A 41 16.09 14.41 0.30
C ALA A 41 14.68 14.00 -0.14
N ALA A 42 14.36 14.23 -1.42
CA ALA A 42 13.09 13.79 -2.00
C ALA A 42 12.99 12.26 -1.96
N LEU A 43 11.78 11.76 -1.76
CA LEU A 43 11.52 10.33 -1.76
C LEU A 43 11.52 9.78 -3.20
N ILE A 44 12.02 8.57 -3.36
CA ILE A 44 11.85 7.83 -4.61
C ILE A 44 10.47 7.15 -4.61
N ALA A 45 10.01 6.73 -5.78
CA ALA A 45 8.68 6.14 -5.93
C ALA A 45 8.43 4.95 -4.99
N GLU A 46 9.41 4.08 -4.81
CA GLU A 46 9.31 2.92 -3.90
C GLU A 46 9.07 3.34 -2.45
N GLU A 47 9.73 4.40 -2.02
CA GLU A 47 9.57 4.93 -0.66
C GLU A 47 8.18 5.54 -0.45
N GLU A 48 7.67 6.25 -1.46
CA GLU A 48 6.32 6.80 -1.44
C GLU A 48 5.28 5.69 -1.36
N ILE A 49 5.43 4.65 -2.16
CA ILE A 49 4.52 3.49 -2.19
C ILE A 49 4.54 2.75 -0.84
N ALA A 50 5.71 2.60 -0.24
CA ALA A 50 5.84 1.95 1.07
C ALA A 50 5.06 2.71 2.16
N ILE A 51 5.05 4.04 2.10
CA ILE A 51 4.28 4.86 3.02
C ILE A 51 2.78 4.63 2.83
N ILE A 52 2.32 4.57 1.59
CA ILE A 52 0.91 4.29 1.29
C ILE A 52 0.51 2.90 1.78
N HIS A 53 1.34 1.89 1.55
CA HIS A 53 1.09 0.53 2.05
C HIS A 53 0.96 0.50 3.57
N ARG A 54 1.78 1.27 4.28
CA ARG A 54 1.69 1.37 5.74
C ARG A 54 0.36 1.98 6.17
N GLU A 55 -0.08 3.05 5.50
CA GLU A 55 -1.37 3.68 5.80
C GLU A 55 -2.54 2.75 5.48
N VAL A 56 -2.46 2.00 4.40
CA VAL A 56 -3.45 0.98 4.04
C VAL A 56 -3.53 -0.10 5.13
N LYS A 57 -2.38 -0.56 5.61
CA LYS A 57 -2.33 -1.58 6.68
C LYS A 57 -2.98 -1.07 7.97
N GLN A 58 -2.67 0.15 8.37
CA GLN A 58 -3.25 0.76 9.57
C GLN A 58 -4.76 0.93 9.43
N THR A 59 -5.22 1.34 8.25
CA THR A 59 -6.65 1.51 7.97
C THR A 59 -7.37 0.16 7.96
N ASN A 60 -6.75 -0.89 7.43
CA ASN A 60 -7.30 -2.25 7.49
C ASN A 60 -7.46 -2.72 8.93
N GLN A 61 -6.50 -2.42 9.81
CA GLN A 61 -6.59 -2.75 11.23
C GLN A 61 -7.75 -2.02 11.90
N ALA A 62 -7.94 -0.75 11.56
CA ALA A 62 -9.08 0.04 12.06
C ALA A 62 -10.40 -0.53 11.54
N LEU A 63 -10.44 -0.97 10.29
CA LEU A 63 -11.62 -1.61 9.71
C LEU A 63 -11.98 -2.90 10.43
N GLU A 64 -10.99 -3.75 10.70
CA GLU A 64 -11.20 -4.99 11.47
C GLU A 64 -11.77 -4.70 12.87
N GLY A 65 -11.25 -3.67 13.53
CA GLY A 65 -11.76 -3.23 14.83
C GLY A 65 -13.22 -2.77 14.75
N ALA A 66 -13.55 -2.01 13.70
CA ALA A 66 -14.92 -1.54 13.47
C ALA A 66 -15.87 -2.71 13.18
N GLN A 67 -15.43 -3.69 12.41
CA GLN A 67 -16.21 -4.89 12.11
C GLN A 67 -16.46 -5.71 13.38
N THR A 68 -15.45 -5.90 14.19
CA THR A 68 -15.57 -6.62 15.47
C THR A 68 -16.54 -5.92 16.42
N ALA A 69 -16.54 -4.60 16.43
CA ALA A 69 -17.44 -3.79 17.27
C ALA A 69 -18.84 -3.64 16.67
N GLY A 70 -19.06 -4.07 15.42
CA GLY A 70 -20.35 -3.93 14.74
C GLY A 70 -20.73 -2.47 14.44
N ARG A 71 -19.75 -1.59 14.30
CA ARG A 71 -19.96 -0.16 14.06
C ARG A 71 -20.02 0.12 12.56
N VAL A 72 -21.23 0.07 12.00
CA VAL A 72 -21.48 0.29 10.56
C VAL A 72 -20.96 1.65 10.09
N ASP A 73 -21.14 2.70 10.87
CA ASP A 73 -20.67 4.04 10.57
C ASP A 73 -19.14 4.10 10.38
N LEU A 74 -18.39 3.41 11.25
CA LEU A 74 -16.95 3.33 11.18
C LEU A 74 -16.48 2.41 10.04
N ILE A 75 -17.21 1.31 9.80
CA ILE A 75 -16.90 0.40 8.67
C ILE A 75 -16.94 1.16 7.36
N GLU A 76 -18.03 1.90 7.10
CA GLU A 76 -18.17 2.68 5.87
C GLU A 76 -17.06 3.73 5.74
N LYS A 77 -16.73 4.41 6.83
CA LYS A 77 -15.68 5.43 6.85
C LYS A 77 -14.32 4.82 6.53
N GLU A 78 -13.95 3.71 7.17
CA GLU A 78 -12.66 3.07 6.94
C GLU A 78 -12.56 2.47 5.53
N GLU A 79 -13.64 1.91 5.00
CA GLU A 79 -13.69 1.44 3.62
C GLU A 79 -13.48 2.56 2.61
N ALA A 80 -14.08 3.72 2.84
CA ALA A 80 -13.90 4.90 1.99
C ALA A 80 -12.45 5.39 2.02
N LYS A 81 -11.82 5.39 3.20
CA LYS A 81 -10.41 5.74 3.36
C LYS A 81 -9.51 4.78 2.57
N LEU A 82 -9.78 3.47 2.65
CA LEU A 82 -9.03 2.47 1.91
C LEU A 82 -9.12 2.68 0.40
N THR A 83 -10.31 2.96 -0.10
CA THR A 83 -10.53 3.23 -1.52
C THR A 83 -9.67 4.40 -1.98
N LEU A 84 -9.65 5.48 -1.21
CA LEU A 84 -8.85 6.66 -1.55
C LEU A 84 -7.35 6.36 -1.50
N LEU A 85 -6.87 5.72 -0.44
CA LEU A 85 -5.45 5.36 -0.31
C LEU A 85 -4.98 4.45 -1.44
N LYS A 86 -5.76 3.44 -1.76
CA LYS A 86 -5.43 2.49 -2.83
C LYS A 86 -5.42 3.13 -4.22
N SER A 87 -6.14 4.24 -4.39
CA SER A 87 -6.15 4.97 -5.67
C SER A 87 -4.77 5.54 -6.04
N PHE A 88 -3.88 5.72 -5.07
CA PHE A 88 -2.51 6.19 -5.31
C PHE A 88 -1.53 5.06 -5.61
N LEU A 89 -1.93 3.81 -5.42
CA LEU A 89 -1.06 2.68 -5.70
C LEU A 89 -1.15 2.26 -7.15
N PRO A 90 -0.03 1.72 -7.73
CA PRO A 90 -0.12 1.02 -9.00
C PRO A 90 -1.14 -0.11 -8.89
N LYS A 91 -1.60 -0.63 -10.03
CA LYS A 91 -2.53 -1.76 -10.04
C LYS A 91 -1.95 -2.90 -9.20
N GLN A 92 -2.66 -3.29 -8.15
CA GLN A 92 -2.24 -4.38 -7.28
C GLN A 92 -2.58 -5.72 -7.92
N LEU A 93 -1.65 -6.66 -7.83
CA LEU A 93 -1.82 -8.00 -8.39
C LEU A 93 -2.52 -8.93 -7.41
N SER A 94 -3.34 -9.85 -7.93
CA SER A 94 -3.88 -10.94 -7.15
C SER A 94 -2.78 -11.92 -6.77
N GLU A 95 -3.00 -12.75 -5.76
CA GLU A 95 -2.05 -13.78 -5.36
C GLU A 95 -1.73 -14.72 -6.52
N GLU A 96 -2.73 -15.04 -7.35
CA GLU A 96 -2.57 -15.88 -8.54
C GLU A 96 -1.66 -15.23 -9.57
N ALA A 97 -1.86 -13.95 -9.86
CA ALA A 97 -1.02 -13.21 -10.79
C ALA A 97 0.42 -13.06 -10.26
N ILE A 98 0.58 -12.89 -8.95
CA ILE A 98 1.89 -12.84 -8.30
C ILE A 98 2.60 -14.18 -8.49
N ALA A 99 1.91 -15.30 -8.21
CA ALA A 99 2.47 -16.63 -8.37
C ALA A 99 2.92 -16.89 -9.80
N GLU A 100 2.11 -16.52 -10.78
CA GLU A 100 2.46 -16.67 -12.21
C GLU A 100 3.75 -15.91 -12.56
N LYS A 101 3.87 -14.67 -12.11
CA LYS A 101 5.07 -13.86 -12.34
C LYS A 101 6.30 -14.45 -11.69
N LEU A 102 6.17 -14.94 -10.46
CA LEU A 102 7.29 -15.53 -9.72
C LEU A 102 7.77 -16.82 -10.38
N VAL A 103 6.86 -17.69 -10.77
CA VAL A 103 7.21 -18.93 -11.48
C VAL A 103 7.90 -18.61 -12.82
N ALA A 104 7.38 -17.65 -13.56
CA ALA A 104 7.99 -17.22 -14.82
C ALA A 104 9.41 -16.64 -14.62
N ALA A 105 9.67 -16.06 -13.45
CA ALA A 105 10.97 -15.50 -13.09
C ALA A 105 11.96 -16.53 -12.51
N GLY A 106 11.54 -17.78 -12.35
CA GLY A 106 12.41 -18.86 -11.90
C GLY A 106 12.24 -19.27 -10.43
N VAL A 107 11.26 -18.73 -9.73
CA VAL A 107 10.96 -19.15 -8.37
C VAL A 107 10.27 -20.52 -8.41
N GLY A 108 10.78 -21.48 -7.69
CA GLY A 108 10.28 -22.85 -7.72
C GLY A 108 10.42 -23.60 -6.40
N LYS A 109 9.85 -24.79 -6.39
CA LYS A 109 9.84 -25.67 -5.23
C LYS A 109 11.27 -26.01 -4.77
N GLY A 110 11.47 -25.95 -3.45
CA GLY A 110 12.77 -26.24 -2.85
C GLY A 110 13.76 -25.10 -2.83
N MET A 111 13.39 -23.95 -3.43
CA MET A 111 14.26 -22.77 -3.42
C MET A 111 14.37 -22.18 -2.02
N ASN A 112 15.52 -21.57 -1.72
CA ASN A 112 15.74 -20.85 -0.46
C ASN A 112 14.86 -19.58 -0.42
N MET A 113 14.26 -19.31 0.73
CA MET A 113 13.39 -18.13 0.91
C MET A 113 14.12 -16.82 0.58
N GLY A 114 15.37 -16.67 1.02
CA GLY A 114 16.15 -15.47 0.75
C GLY A 114 16.42 -15.24 -0.73
N GLU A 115 16.75 -16.30 -1.46
CA GLU A 115 16.95 -16.22 -2.92
C GLU A 115 15.65 -15.90 -3.64
N ALA A 116 14.56 -16.56 -3.25
CA ALA A 116 13.26 -16.31 -3.85
C ALA A 116 12.81 -14.86 -3.64
N MET A 117 13.02 -14.31 -2.44
CA MET A 117 12.69 -12.93 -2.14
C MET A 117 13.56 -11.91 -2.88
N LYS A 118 14.81 -12.25 -3.16
CA LYS A 118 15.68 -11.39 -3.99
C LYS A 118 15.16 -11.25 -5.41
N ILE A 119 14.54 -12.31 -5.92
CA ILE A 119 13.89 -12.28 -7.25
C ILE A 119 12.56 -11.52 -7.17
N ALA A 120 11.77 -11.80 -6.12
CA ALA A 120 10.42 -11.30 -5.98
C ALA A 120 10.36 -9.78 -5.75
N LYS A 121 11.18 -9.26 -4.86
CA LYS A 121 11.13 -7.84 -4.48
C LYS A 121 11.25 -6.88 -5.66
N PRO A 122 12.31 -6.92 -6.49
CA PRO A 122 12.39 -5.99 -7.62
C PRO A 122 11.31 -6.21 -8.68
N LEU A 123 10.87 -7.46 -8.84
CA LEU A 123 9.84 -7.82 -9.82
C LEU A 123 8.47 -7.26 -9.47
N LEU A 124 8.14 -7.24 -8.18
CA LEU A 124 6.80 -6.91 -7.68
C LEU A 124 6.72 -5.60 -6.92
N THR A 125 7.77 -4.80 -6.94
CA THR A 125 7.80 -3.51 -6.23
C THR A 125 6.59 -2.64 -6.59
N GLY A 126 5.85 -2.24 -5.58
CA GLY A 126 4.66 -1.40 -5.74
C GLY A 126 3.41 -2.12 -6.24
N GLN A 127 3.51 -3.38 -6.70
CA GLN A 127 2.37 -4.15 -7.22
C GLN A 127 1.75 -5.06 -6.18
N ALA A 128 2.42 -5.29 -5.06
CA ALA A 128 1.92 -6.11 -3.95
C ALA A 128 2.62 -5.70 -2.65
N GLU A 129 1.95 -5.94 -1.52
CA GLU A 129 2.55 -5.73 -0.21
C GLU A 129 3.58 -6.84 0.08
N GLY A 130 4.61 -6.49 0.86
CA GLY A 130 5.64 -7.45 1.24
C GLY A 130 5.11 -8.72 1.90
N ALA A 131 4.09 -8.58 2.76
CA ALA A 131 3.47 -9.71 3.43
C ALA A 131 2.78 -10.66 2.45
N VAL A 132 2.13 -10.13 1.43
CA VAL A 132 1.46 -10.93 0.38
C VAL A 132 2.51 -11.64 -0.47
N ILE A 133 3.57 -10.95 -0.86
CA ILE A 133 4.68 -11.53 -1.62
C ILE A 133 5.29 -12.69 -0.85
N SER A 134 5.59 -12.51 0.44
CA SER A 134 6.15 -13.55 1.29
C SER A 134 5.24 -14.78 1.38
N LYS A 135 3.95 -14.57 1.52
CA LYS A 135 2.96 -15.65 1.57
C LYS A 135 2.97 -16.48 0.29
N VAL A 136 2.93 -15.81 -0.86
CA VAL A 136 2.92 -16.49 -2.16
C VAL A 136 4.24 -17.23 -2.39
N VAL A 137 5.37 -16.61 -2.07
CA VAL A 137 6.68 -17.23 -2.18
C VAL A 137 6.75 -18.50 -1.33
N LYS A 138 6.31 -18.45 -0.08
CA LYS A 138 6.29 -19.62 0.81
C LYS A 138 5.48 -20.77 0.21
N ASN A 139 4.33 -20.46 -0.40
CA ASN A 139 3.50 -21.47 -1.02
C ASN A 139 4.16 -22.11 -2.24
N ILE A 140 4.91 -21.35 -3.03
CA ILE A 140 5.60 -21.87 -4.22
C ILE A 140 6.78 -22.75 -3.85
N ILE A 141 7.59 -22.34 -2.89
CA ILE A 141 8.84 -23.04 -2.53
C ILE A 141 8.63 -24.24 -1.60
N ALA A 142 7.46 -24.34 -1.02
CA ALA A 142 7.10 -25.43 -0.07
C ALA A 142 7.11 -26.82 -0.69
#